data_7a230ac89c5dd4ae97dbc733eca05a01
#
_entry.id   7a230ac89c5dd4ae97dbc733eca05a01
#
_cell.length_a   1.000
_cell.length_b   1.000
_cell.length_c   1.000
_cell.angle_alpha   90.00
_cell.angle_beta   90.00
_cell.angle_gamma   90.00
#
_symmetry.space_group_name_H-M   'P 1'
#
loop_
_entity.id
_entity.type
_entity.pdbx_description
1 polymer ?
#
loop_
_entity_poly.entity_id
_entity_poly.type
_entity_poly.pdbx_seq_one_letter_code
_entity_poly.pdbx_strand_id
1 'polypeptide(L)'
;MNGRRDSAGSSQSVEDFLKAVYNLQVENDRVSTNALAEALHISAPAVTDMAQRLVDEGTVDYLKYRGVRLTELGERAALRMLRRHRLIETYLVRDLGYQLHEIHDEAEALEHSVSDRFVETIARKLGDPRYDPHGDPIPNLEGVMQERKLQPLCKVDLHAPARIRRFVMEDPAMLRNTQERGLMMGATLEVIERDPFEGPLKVRLGAENTQTIGYKMASSILVEYIGEL
;
A
#
# COMPACT_ATOMS: atom_id res chain seq x y z
N MET A 1 4.82 15.98 35.48
CA MET A 1 5.56 15.41 34.32
C MET A 1 4.69 14.44 33.48
N ASN A 2 3.40 14.75 33.25
CA ASN A 2 2.47 13.84 32.55
C ASN A 2 1.97 14.32 31.16
N GLY A 3 2.35 15.52 30.72
CA GLY A 3 1.76 16.11 29.50
C GLY A 3 2.39 15.72 28.16
N ARG A 4 3.53 14.99 28.13
CA ARG A 4 4.21 14.64 26.88
C ARG A 4 3.82 13.29 26.29
N ARG A 5 3.28 12.36 27.09
CA ARG A 5 2.84 11.03 26.60
C ARG A 5 1.46 11.09 25.93
N ASP A 6 0.56 11.91 26.43
CA ASP A 6 -0.80 12.03 25.87
C ASP A 6 -0.82 12.77 24.52
N SER A 7 0.12 13.71 24.30
CA SER A 7 0.23 14.43 23.03
C SER A 7 0.82 13.58 21.89
N ALA A 8 1.75 12.66 22.19
CA ALA A 8 2.35 11.79 21.20
C ALA A 8 1.36 10.72 20.68
N GLY A 9 0.63 10.07 21.58
CA GLY A 9 -0.42 9.11 21.20
C GLY A 9 -1.58 9.75 20.44
N SER A 10 -1.91 11.01 20.75
CA SER A 10 -2.92 11.78 19.98
C SER A 10 -2.44 12.12 18.55
N SER A 11 -1.14 12.41 18.36
CA SER A 11 -0.56 12.67 17.04
C SER A 11 -0.56 11.42 16.16
N GLN A 12 -0.10 10.29 16.70
CA GLN A 12 -0.08 9.00 16.00
C GLN A 12 -1.48 8.61 15.51
N SER A 13 -2.47 8.62 16.41
CA SER A 13 -3.85 8.27 16.05
C SER A 13 -4.44 9.19 14.96
N VAL A 14 -4.02 10.45 14.90
CA VAL A 14 -4.42 11.38 13.83
C VAL A 14 -3.76 10.99 12.50
N GLU A 15 -2.47 10.68 12.52
CA GLU A 15 -1.71 10.27 11.34
C GLU A 15 -2.30 8.98 10.75
N ASP A 16 -2.58 7.97 11.60
CA ASP A 16 -3.23 6.72 11.21
C ASP A 16 -4.62 6.95 10.62
N PHE A 17 -5.40 7.84 11.24
CA PHE A 17 -6.74 8.17 10.74
C PHE A 17 -6.68 8.80 9.34
N LEU A 18 -5.80 9.77 9.12
CA LEU A 18 -5.67 10.42 7.80
C LEU A 18 -5.16 9.43 6.75
N LYS A 19 -4.20 8.55 7.10
CA LYS A 19 -3.70 7.47 6.24
C LYS A 19 -4.82 6.49 5.87
N ALA A 20 -5.64 6.08 6.84
CA ALA A 20 -6.79 5.19 6.61
C ALA A 20 -7.85 5.83 5.70
N VAL A 21 -8.20 7.11 5.93
CA VAL A 21 -9.13 7.84 5.04
C VAL A 21 -8.57 7.88 3.62
N TYR A 22 -7.28 8.22 3.45
CA TYR A 22 -6.63 8.28 2.14
C TYR A 22 -6.74 6.96 1.39
N ASN A 23 -6.37 5.86 2.03
CA ASN A 23 -6.37 4.53 1.41
C ASN A 23 -7.79 4.06 1.01
N LEU A 24 -8.78 4.30 1.86
CA LEU A 24 -10.17 3.90 1.60
C LEU A 24 -10.92 4.85 0.65
N GLN A 25 -10.46 6.09 0.50
CA GLN A 25 -11.08 7.09 -0.37
C GLN A 25 -10.80 6.84 -1.87
N VAL A 26 -9.81 6.00 -2.21
CA VAL A 26 -9.49 5.66 -3.61
C VAL A 26 -10.69 5.10 -4.37
N GLU A 27 -11.56 4.36 -3.69
CA GLU A 27 -12.72 3.71 -4.30
C GLU A 27 -14.02 4.51 -4.12
N ASN A 28 -14.05 5.48 -3.21
CA ASN A 28 -15.27 6.21 -2.84
C ASN A 28 -14.98 7.68 -2.57
N ASP A 29 -15.86 8.58 -2.98
CA ASP A 29 -15.74 10.02 -2.68
C ASP A 29 -15.67 10.31 -1.17
N ARG A 30 -16.35 9.49 -0.34
CA ARG A 30 -16.34 9.57 1.13
C ARG A 30 -16.26 8.18 1.75
N VAL A 31 -15.50 8.07 2.83
CA VAL A 31 -15.32 6.84 3.59
C VAL A 31 -16.33 6.79 4.72
N SER A 32 -17.07 5.68 4.85
CA SER A 32 -18.02 5.51 5.94
C SER A 32 -17.32 5.38 7.30
N THR A 33 -17.99 5.83 8.37
CA THR A 33 -17.48 5.65 9.75
C THR A 33 -17.30 4.19 10.13
N ASN A 34 -18.09 3.27 9.56
CA ASN A 34 -17.94 1.85 9.82
C ASN A 34 -16.70 1.27 9.14
N ALA A 35 -16.41 1.65 7.89
CA ALA A 35 -15.19 1.22 7.20
C ALA A 35 -13.92 1.74 7.90
N LEU A 36 -13.95 2.98 8.40
CA LEU A 36 -12.85 3.51 9.21
C LEU A 36 -12.72 2.82 10.56
N ALA A 37 -13.84 2.48 11.22
CA ALA A 37 -13.83 1.75 12.48
C ALA A 37 -13.20 0.36 12.34
N GLU A 38 -13.51 -0.33 11.24
CA GLU A 38 -12.92 -1.62 10.89
C GLU A 38 -11.43 -1.50 10.58
N ALA A 39 -11.04 -0.56 9.71
CA ALA A 39 -9.65 -0.38 9.31
C ALA A 39 -8.73 0.06 10.45
N LEU A 40 -9.25 0.86 11.40
CA LEU A 40 -8.49 1.37 12.55
C LEU A 40 -8.64 0.52 13.81
N HIS A 41 -9.45 -0.55 13.79
CA HIS A 41 -9.77 -1.39 14.95
C HIS A 41 -10.28 -0.61 16.16
N ILE A 42 -11.09 0.44 15.92
CA ILE A 42 -11.71 1.28 16.95
C ILE A 42 -13.24 1.30 16.78
N SER A 43 -13.95 1.87 17.76
CA SER A 43 -15.41 1.98 17.68
C SER A 43 -15.87 3.08 16.74
N ALA A 44 -17.05 2.92 16.09
CA ALA A 44 -17.63 3.94 15.22
C ALA A 44 -17.90 5.29 15.95
N PRO A 45 -18.30 5.35 17.24
CA PRO A 45 -18.29 6.59 17.99
C PRO A 45 -16.93 7.27 18.08
N ALA A 46 -15.84 6.51 18.33
CA ALA A 46 -14.49 7.06 18.38
C ALA A 46 -14.06 7.64 17.03
N VAL A 47 -14.43 6.99 15.90
CA VAL A 47 -14.25 7.55 14.55
C VAL A 47 -14.97 8.87 14.39
N THR A 48 -16.23 8.96 14.87
CA THR A 48 -17.04 10.18 14.77
C THR A 48 -16.40 11.32 15.57
N ASP A 49 -15.98 11.05 16.80
CA ASP A 49 -15.32 12.05 17.66
C ASP A 49 -14.00 12.53 17.05
N MET A 50 -13.19 11.62 16.50
CA MET A 50 -11.96 11.94 15.80
C MET A 50 -12.25 12.80 14.57
N ALA A 51 -13.20 12.40 13.73
CA ALA A 51 -13.59 13.14 12.53
C ALA A 51 -14.05 14.57 12.87
N GLN A 52 -14.85 14.75 13.91
CA GLN A 52 -15.29 16.08 14.35
C GLN A 52 -14.12 16.97 14.77
N ARG A 53 -13.17 16.43 15.54
CA ARG A 53 -11.94 17.15 15.93
C ARG A 53 -11.12 17.56 14.71
N LEU A 54 -10.97 16.67 13.74
CA LEU A 54 -10.19 16.92 12.53
C LEU A 54 -10.88 17.87 11.55
N VAL A 55 -12.21 18.03 11.63
CA VAL A 55 -12.93 19.12 10.95
C VAL A 55 -12.50 20.47 11.49
N ASP A 56 -12.39 20.61 12.81
CA ASP A 56 -11.94 21.86 13.44
C ASP A 56 -10.46 22.19 13.09
N GLU A 57 -9.64 21.17 12.87
CA GLU A 57 -8.25 21.30 12.39
C GLU A 57 -8.17 21.52 10.85
N GLY A 58 -9.29 21.43 10.14
CA GLY A 58 -9.38 21.65 8.70
C GLY A 58 -8.76 20.54 7.83
N THR A 59 -8.49 19.36 8.39
CA THR A 59 -7.86 18.24 7.67
C THR A 59 -8.87 17.30 7.03
N VAL A 60 -10.10 17.23 7.54
CA VAL A 60 -11.17 16.42 6.96
C VAL A 60 -12.45 17.24 6.80
N ASP A 61 -13.31 16.77 5.90
CA ASP A 61 -14.70 17.18 5.74
C ASP A 61 -15.59 15.98 6.14
N TYR A 62 -16.38 16.15 7.20
CA TYR A 62 -17.26 15.11 7.74
C TYR A 62 -18.72 15.50 7.57
N LEU A 63 -19.48 14.63 6.93
CA LEU A 63 -20.94 14.76 6.81
C LEU A 63 -21.61 13.57 7.50
N LYS A 64 -22.46 13.90 8.50
CA LYS A 64 -23.24 12.90 9.22
C LYS A 64 -24.01 11.99 8.24
N TYR A 65 -23.90 10.68 8.42
CA TYR A 65 -24.46 9.62 7.56
C TYR A 65 -23.85 9.50 6.15
N ARG A 66 -22.95 10.39 5.74
CA ARG A 66 -22.28 10.34 4.44
C ARG A 66 -20.80 10.00 4.52
N GLY A 67 -20.20 10.14 5.72
CA GLY A 67 -18.81 9.75 5.98
C GLY A 67 -17.81 10.91 5.92
N VAL A 68 -16.55 10.55 5.87
CA VAL A 68 -15.37 11.40 5.95
C VAL A 68 -14.70 11.51 4.59
N ARG A 69 -14.16 12.68 4.29
CA ARG A 69 -13.28 12.93 3.15
C ARG A 69 -12.12 13.81 3.58
N LEU A 70 -10.92 13.58 3.04
CA LEU A 70 -9.79 14.49 3.24
C LEU A 70 -10.03 15.84 2.57
N THR A 71 -9.56 16.90 3.21
CA THR A 71 -9.30 18.18 2.56
C THR A 71 -7.93 18.12 1.89
N GLU A 72 -7.57 19.15 1.12
CA GLU A 72 -6.23 19.27 0.54
C GLU A 72 -5.12 19.27 1.62
N LEU A 73 -5.39 19.85 2.81
CA LEU A 73 -4.47 19.82 3.94
C LEU A 73 -4.32 18.40 4.50
N GLY A 74 -5.44 17.69 4.67
CA GLY A 74 -5.44 16.31 5.14
C GLY A 74 -4.79 15.35 4.17
N GLU A 75 -5.02 15.51 2.87
CA GLU A 75 -4.38 14.70 1.83
C GLU A 75 -2.86 14.87 1.84
N ARG A 76 -2.37 16.12 1.94
CA ARG A 76 -0.93 16.36 2.08
C ARG A 76 -0.33 15.72 3.33
N ALA A 77 -1.06 15.71 4.44
CA ALA A 77 -0.62 15.04 5.67
C ALA A 77 -0.57 13.52 5.49
N ALA A 78 -1.61 12.92 4.91
CA ALA A 78 -1.67 11.49 4.62
C ALA A 78 -0.56 11.04 3.66
N LEU A 79 -0.31 11.80 2.59
CA LEU A 79 0.75 11.51 1.63
C LEU A 79 2.15 11.57 2.25
N ARG A 80 2.38 12.47 3.22
CA ARG A 80 3.65 12.49 3.97
C ARG A 80 3.84 11.22 4.80
N MET A 81 2.77 10.73 5.47
CA MET A 81 2.83 9.49 6.21
C MET A 81 3.06 8.30 5.29
N LEU A 82 2.37 8.25 4.16
CA LEU A 82 2.53 7.21 3.16
C LEU A 82 3.96 7.17 2.59
N ARG A 83 4.56 8.35 2.30
CA ARG A 83 5.96 8.46 1.91
C ARG A 83 6.89 7.88 2.98
N ARG A 84 6.67 8.26 4.24
CA ARG A 84 7.47 7.80 5.37
C ARG A 84 7.42 6.28 5.51
N HIS A 85 6.22 5.71 5.52
CA HIS A 85 5.99 4.28 5.59
C HIS A 85 6.75 3.53 4.48
N ARG A 86 6.50 3.87 3.22
CA ARG A 86 7.08 3.21 2.05
C ARG A 86 8.61 3.35 1.95
N LEU A 87 9.16 4.47 2.41
CA LEU A 87 10.62 4.65 2.49
C LEU A 87 11.25 3.77 3.57
N ILE A 88 10.59 3.63 4.72
CA ILE A 88 11.04 2.73 5.79
C ILE A 88 10.98 1.28 5.30
N GLU A 89 9.87 0.82 4.72
CA GLU A 89 9.76 -0.51 4.10
C GLU A 89 10.89 -0.76 3.09
N THR A 90 11.15 0.21 2.22
CA THR A 90 12.22 0.11 1.22
C THR A 90 13.60 -0.03 1.87
N TYR A 91 13.85 0.69 2.96
CA TYR A 91 15.09 0.61 3.71
C TYR A 91 15.24 -0.73 4.42
N LEU A 92 14.17 -1.23 5.04
CA LEU A 92 14.15 -2.54 5.70
C LEU A 92 14.54 -3.66 4.72
N VAL A 93 13.98 -3.65 3.53
CA VAL A 93 14.29 -4.68 2.52
C VAL A 93 15.69 -4.51 1.93
N ARG A 94 16.03 -3.31 1.43
CA ARG A 94 17.25 -3.12 0.62
C ARG A 94 18.54 -3.07 1.43
N ASP A 95 18.48 -2.50 2.64
CA ASP A 95 19.68 -2.28 3.46
C ASP A 95 19.76 -3.21 4.67
N LEU A 96 18.64 -3.65 5.23
CA LEU A 96 18.61 -4.49 6.42
C LEU A 96 18.26 -5.95 6.13
N GLY A 97 17.81 -6.29 4.90
CA GLY A 97 17.58 -7.67 4.46
C GLY A 97 16.33 -8.32 4.99
N TYR A 98 15.34 -7.51 5.45
CA TYR A 98 14.02 -8.02 5.83
C TYR A 98 13.30 -8.65 4.64
N GLN A 99 12.48 -9.66 4.91
CA GLN A 99 11.64 -10.26 3.89
C GLN A 99 10.41 -9.39 3.63
N LEU A 100 9.89 -9.41 2.40
CA LEU A 100 8.78 -8.56 1.97
C LEU A 100 7.51 -8.74 2.83
N HIS A 101 7.28 -9.92 3.36
CA HIS A 101 6.11 -10.23 4.19
C HIS A 101 6.26 -9.84 5.68
N GLU A 102 7.41 -9.28 6.08
CA GLU A 102 7.71 -8.90 7.48
C GLU A 102 7.74 -7.39 7.67
N ILE A 103 7.85 -6.61 6.59
CA ILE A 103 8.19 -5.19 6.66
C ILE A 103 7.05 -4.29 7.07
N HIS A 104 5.80 -4.69 6.86
CA HIS A 104 4.64 -3.84 7.13
C HIS A 104 4.52 -3.49 8.61
N ASP A 105 4.47 -4.50 9.48
CA ASP A 105 4.34 -4.31 10.93
C ASP A 105 5.55 -3.55 11.51
N GLU A 106 6.76 -3.81 10.99
CA GLU A 106 7.98 -3.12 11.42
C GLU A 106 7.96 -1.66 10.98
N ALA A 107 7.52 -1.36 9.75
CA ALA A 107 7.39 0.02 9.27
C ALA A 107 6.33 0.81 10.06
N GLU A 108 5.18 0.21 10.36
CA GLU A 108 4.14 0.78 11.23
C GLU A 108 4.71 1.15 12.62
N ALA A 109 5.49 0.27 13.24
CA ALA A 109 6.09 0.53 14.54
C ALA A 109 7.12 1.67 14.51
N LEU A 110 7.84 1.85 13.39
CA LEU A 110 8.91 2.83 13.25
C LEU A 110 8.40 4.21 12.78
N GLU A 111 7.39 4.27 11.91
CA GLU A 111 7.03 5.49 11.19
C GLU A 111 6.66 6.67 12.10
N HIS A 112 6.08 6.41 13.26
CA HIS A 112 5.73 7.44 14.25
C HIS A 112 6.89 7.85 15.18
N SER A 113 7.97 7.05 15.20
CA SER A 113 9.10 7.23 16.11
C SER A 113 10.31 7.92 15.46
N VAL A 114 10.38 7.91 14.13
CA VAL A 114 11.51 8.47 13.39
C VAL A 114 11.26 9.94 13.00
N SER A 115 12.33 10.74 12.94
CA SER A 115 12.27 12.13 12.52
C SER A 115 12.20 12.27 10.99
N ASP A 116 11.64 13.38 10.49
CA ASP A 116 11.64 13.70 9.05
C ASP A 116 13.06 13.73 8.47
N ARG A 117 14.04 14.25 9.24
CA ARG A 117 15.46 14.22 8.85
C ARG A 117 15.97 12.80 8.61
N PHE A 118 15.57 11.86 9.43
CA PHE A 118 15.94 10.45 9.27
C PHE A 118 15.32 9.88 7.99
N VAL A 119 14.04 10.10 7.76
CA VAL A 119 13.32 9.63 6.57
C VAL A 119 13.93 10.19 5.28
N GLU A 120 14.22 11.50 5.24
CA GLU A 120 14.84 12.11 4.06
C GLU A 120 16.32 11.68 3.87
N THR A 121 16.99 11.25 4.95
CA THR A 121 18.33 10.65 4.84
C THR A 121 18.23 9.25 4.22
N ILE A 122 17.24 8.46 4.62
CA ILE A 122 16.93 7.18 3.99
C ILE A 122 16.61 7.36 2.51
N ALA A 123 15.72 8.30 2.15
CA ALA A 123 15.35 8.55 0.77
C ALA A 123 16.56 8.79 -0.12
N ARG A 124 17.45 9.69 0.30
CA ARG A 124 18.69 10.00 -0.43
C ARG A 124 19.64 8.80 -0.50
N LYS A 125 19.80 8.05 0.60
CA LYS A 125 20.63 6.83 0.64
C LYS A 125 20.14 5.78 -0.35
N LEU A 126 18.83 5.64 -0.50
CA LEU A 126 18.18 4.70 -1.42
C LEU A 126 18.13 5.21 -2.87
N GLY A 127 18.58 6.44 -3.15
CA GLY A 127 18.56 7.05 -4.48
C GLY A 127 17.18 7.57 -4.88
N ASP A 128 16.42 8.08 -3.91
CA ASP A 128 15.06 8.62 -4.08
C ASP A 128 14.14 7.65 -4.86
N PRO A 129 13.84 6.48 -4.29
CA PRO A 129 13.09 5.44 -4.97
C PRO A 129 11.67 5.92 -5.26
N ARG A 130 11.16 5.57 -6.45
CA ARG A 130 9.81 5.92 -6.90
C ARG A 130 8.75 4.91 -6.49
N TYR A 131 9.17 3.70 -6.13
CA TYR A 131 8.32 2.58 -5.76
C TYR A 131 8.93 1.85 -4.57
N ASP A 132 8.08 1.41 -3.68
CA ASP A 132 8.45 0.59 -2.54
C ASP A 132 8.70 -0.89 -2.94
N PRO A 133 9.05 -1.78 -2.00
CA PRO A 133 9.29 -3.19 -2.30
C PRO A 133 8.06 -3.95 -2.81
N HIS A 134 6.83 -3.51 -2.50
CA HIS A 134 5.58 -4.09 -3.01
C HIS A 134 5.22 -3.57 -4.40
N GLY A 135 5.90 -2.51 -4.87
CA GLY A 135 5.65 -1.85 -6.14
C GLY A 135 4.67 -0.69 -6.05
N ASP A 136 4.31 -0.27 -4.84
CA ASP A 136 3.48 0.90 -4.60
C ASP A 136 4.25 2.20 -4.87
N PRO A 137 3.62 3.22 -5.49
CA PRO A 137 4.30 4.47 -5.80
C PRO A 137 4.60 5.28 -4.53
N ILE A 138 5.86 5.67 -4.32
CA ILE A 138 6.27 6.53 -3.20
C ILE A 138 5.99 7.98 -3.55
N PRO A 139 5.17 8.71 -2.75
CA PRO A 139 4.98 10.14 -2.94
C PRO A 139 6.31 10.89 -2.84
N ASN A 140 6.54 11.89 -3.70
CA ASN A 140 7.64 12.83 -3.53
C ASN A 140 7.32 13.86 -2.43
N LEU A 141 8.19 14.83 -2.20
CA LEU A 141 8.00 15.88 -1.16
C LEU A 141 6.76 16.77 -1.42
N GLU A 142 6.36 16.89 -2.66
CA GLU A 142 5.17 17.64 -3.10
C GLU A 142 3.89 16.77 -3.07
N GLY A 143 3.99 15.49 -2.68
CA GLY A 143 2.88 14.54 -2.67
C GLY A 143 2.56 13.91 -4.04
N VAL A 144 3.38 14.17 -5.06
CA VAL A 144 3.15 13.60 -6.39
C VAL A 144 3.67 12.17 -6.46
N MET A 145 2.85 11.27 -6.99
CA MET A 145 3.19 9.87 -7.23
C MET A 145 3.29 9.57 -8.72
N GLN A 146 4.19 8.69 -9.08
CA GLN A 146 4.32 8.21 -10.46
C GLN A 146 3.51 6.91 -10.60
N GLU A 147 2.31 7.03 -11.15
CA GLU A 147 1.47 5.87 -11.44
C GLU A 147 2.02 5.06 -12.62
N ARG A 148 1.83 3.73 -12.55
CA ARG A 148 2.06 2.80 -13.66
C ARG A 148 0.72 2.31 -14.20
N LYS A 149 0.63 2.13 -15.49
CA LYS A 149 -0.53 1.46 -16.10
C LYS A 149 -0.39 -0.05 -15.91
N LEU A 150 -1.00 -0.57 -14.87
CA LEU A 150 -0.94 -1.97 -14.47
C LEU A 150 -2.30 -2.64 -14.62
N GLN A 151 -2.29 -3.96 -14.77
CA GLN A 151 -3.50 -4.78 -14.73
C GLN A 151 -3.27 -6.05 -13.92
N PRO A 152 -4.32 -6.62 -13.33
CA PRO A 152 -4.22 -7.90 -12.64
C PRO A 152 -3.76 -9.02 -13.58
N LEU A 153 -2.90 -9.90 -13.10
CA LEU A 153 -2.39 -11.05 -13.86
C LEU A 153 -3.53 -11.94 -14.38
N CYS A 154 -4.62 -12.05 -13.63
CA CYS A 154 -5.80 -12.81 -14.07
C CYS A 154 -6.50 -12.21 -15.31
N LYS A 155 -6.19 -10.98 -15.71
CA LYS A 155 -6.77 -10.31 -16.89
C LYS A 155 -5.80 -10.19 -18.07
N VAL A 156 -4.56 -10.66 -17.92
CA VAL A 156 -3.55 -10.61 -19.00
C VAL A 156 -3.95 -11.53 -20.16
N ASP A 157 -3.71 -11.11 -21.38
CA ASP A 157 -3.93 -11.93 -22.55
C ASP A 157 -3.06 -13.20 -22.55
N LEU A 158 -3.60 -14.30 -23.06
CA LEU A 158 -2.85 -15.56 -23.14
C LEU A 158 -1.61 -15.37 -24.03
N HIS A 159 -0.50 -15.92 -23.59
CA HIS A 159 0.80 -15.89 -24.27
C HIS A 159 1.42 -14.50 -24.43
N ALA A 160 0.83 -13.48 -23.82
CA ALA A 160 1.44 -12.14 -23.79
C ALA A 160 2.48 -12.04 -22.66
N PRO A 161 3.74 -11.65 -22.95
CA PRO A 161 4.76 -11.49 -21.94
C PRO A 161 4.44 -10.29 -21.03
N ALA A 162 4.44 -10.52 -19.73
CA ALA A 162 4.15 -9.51 -18.73
C ALA A 162 5.21 -9.53 -17.62
N ARG A 163 5.39 -8.40 -16.94
CA ARG A 163 6.34 -8.24 -15.84
C ARG A 163 5.62 -7.87 -14.56
N ILE A 164 5.89 -8.58 -13.48
CA ILE A 164 5.35 -8.27 -12.15
C ILE A 164 5.87 -6.91 -11.69
N ARG A 165 4.94 -6.02 -11.34
CA ARG A 165 5.24 -4.64 -10.95
C ARG A 165 4.66 -4.22 -9.61
N ARG A 166 3.64 -4.94 -9.10
CA ARG A 166 3.03 -4.62 -7.81
C ARG A 166 2.32 -5.83 -7.22
N PHE A 167 2.38 -5.96 -5.90
CA PHE A 167 1.59 -6.90 -5.12
C PHE A 167 0.57 -6.12 -4.28
N VAL A 168 -0.71 -6.47 -4.41
CA VAL A 168 -1.81 -5.90 -3.62
C VAL A 168 -2.37 -6.95 -2.65
N MET A 169 -1.47 -7.70 -2.02
CA MET A 169 -1.77 -8.78 -1.08
C MET A 169 -1.64 -8.27 0.34
N GLU A 170 -2.72 -8.32 1.12
CA GLU A 170 -2.71 -7.97 2.55
C GLU A 170 -2.27 -9.15 3.44
N ASP A 171 -2.44 -10.39 2.95
CA ASP A 171 -2.10 -11.61 3.70
C ASP A 171 -0.60 -11.94 3.56
N PRO A 172 0.20 -11.83 4.63
CA PRO A 172 1.63 -12.14 4.59
C PRO A 172 1.93 -13.58 4.17
N ALA A 173 1.05 -14.54 4.50
CA ALA A 173 1.23 -15.94 4.12
C ALA A 173 1.03 -16.13 2.61
N MET A 174 0.07 -15.42 2.00
CA MET A 174 -0.11 -15.42 0.55
C MET A 174 1.08 -14.77 -0.16
N LEU A 175 1.59 -13.66 0.36
CA LEU A 175 2.78 -13.00 -0.18
C LEU A 175 4.01 -13.89 -0.12
N ARG A 176 4.27 -14.53 1.01
CA ARG A 176 5.36 -15.52 1.18
C ARG A 176 5.22 -16.65 0.16
N ASN A 177 4.05 -17.29 0.08
CA ASN A 177 3.81 -18.38 -0.87
C ASN A 177 4.01 -17.93 -2.32
N THR A 178 3.63 -16.70 -2.66
CA THR A 178 3.86 -16.11 -3.99
C THR A 178 5.35 -16.01 -4.30
N GLN A 179 6.16 -15.53 -3.35
CA GLN A 179 7.61 -15.41 -3.51
C GLN A 179 8.32 -16.78 -3.57
N GLU A 180 7.93 -17.74 -2.73
CA GLU A 180 8.46 -19.12 -2.75
C GLU A 180 8.23 -19.83 -4.08
N ARG A 181 7.18 -19.46 -4.81
CA ARG A 181 6.89 -19.91 -6.17
C ARG A 181 7.72 -19.20 -7.26
N GLY A 182 8.60 -18.27 -6.88
CA GLY A 182 9.40 -17.50 -7.83
C GLY A 182 8.65 -16.36 -8.52
N LEU A 183 7.42 -16.04 -8.08
CA LEU A 183 6.67 -14.87 -8.53
C LEU A 183 7.19 -13.64 -7.78
N MET A 184 8.36 -13.18 -8.20
CA MET A 184 9.11 -12.10 -7.56
C MET A 184 8.86 -10.77 -8.26
N MET A 185 9.05 -9.65 -7.55
CA MET A 185 9.03 -8.31 -8.14
C MET A 185 9.99 -8.24 -9.33
N GLY A 186 9.50 -7.77 -10.48
CA GLY A 186 10.28 -7.65 -11.72
C GLY A 186 10.39 -8.94 -12.54
N ALA A 187 9.93 -10.09 -12.04
CA ALA A 187 9.92 -11.34 -12.81
C ALA A 187 9.02 -11.21 -14.05
N THR A 188 9.49 -11.81 -15.13
CA THR A 188 8.73 -11.92 -16.39
C THR A 188 8.02 -13.26 -16.45
N LEU A 189 6.76 -13.24 -16.87
CA LEU A 189 5.92 -14.41 -17.00
C LEU A 189 4.92 -14.28 -18.15
N GLU A 190 4.29 -15.39 -18.49
CA GLU A 190 3.17 -15.46 -19.44
C GLU A 190 2.05 -16.32 -18.83
N VAL A 191 0.80 -15.93 -19.08
CA VAL A 191 -0.37 -16.77 -18.81
C VAL A 191 -0.57 -17.68 -20.00
N ILE A 192 -0.40 -18.99 -19.84
CA ILE A 192 -0.52 -19.95 -20.95
C ILE A 192 -1.88 -20.66 -21.00
N GLU A 193 -2.60 -20.68 -19.87
CA GLU A 193 -3.93 -21.25 -19.77
C GLU A 193 -4.71 -20.57 -18.65
N ARG A 194 -6.00 -20.41 -18.81
CA ARG A 194 -6.90 -19.85 -17.81
C ARG A 194 -8.21 -20.64 -17.80
N ASP A 195 -8.52 -21.21 -16.64
CA ASP A 195 -9.79 -21.89 -16.46
C ASP A 195 -10.95 -20.87 -16.35
N PRO A 196 -12.14 -21.22 -16.85
CA PRO A 196 -13.31 -20.35 -16.73
C PRO A 196 -13.77 -20.20 -15.28
N PHE A 197 -14.69 -19.23 -15.05
CA PHE A 197 -15.35 -19.01 -13.75
C PHE A 197 -14.38 -18.72 -12.60
N GLU A 198 -13.42 -17.83 -12.85
CA GLU A 198 -12.38 -17.49 -11.87
C GLU A 198 -11.58 -18.73 -11.40
N GLY A 199 -11.42 -19.68 -12.27
CA GLY A 199 -10.60 -20.86 -12.03
C GLY A 199 -9.11 -20.53 -12.01
N PRO A 200 -8.26 -21.52 -11.71
CA PRO A 200 -6.82 -21.34 -11.66
C PRO A 200 -6.23 -20.95 -13.01
N LEU A 201 -5.05 -20.31 -12.95
CA LEU A 201 -4.26 -19.95 -14.11
C LEU A 201 -2.99 -20.80 -14.16
N LYS A 202 -2.60 -21.21 -15.34
CA LYS A 202 -1.29 -21.79 -15.59
C LYS A 202 -0.37 -20.71 -16.13
N VAL A 203 0.71 -20.46 -15.41
CA VAL A 203 1.70 -19.43 -15.73
C VAL A 203 3.05 -20.05 -16.03
N ARG A 204 3.78 -19.43 -16.95
CA ARG A 204 5.16 -19.81 -17.29
C ARG A 204 6.11 -18.69 -16.88
N LEU A 205 7.10 -19.02 -16.04
CA LEU A 205 8.20 -18.15 -15.63
C LEU A 205 9.49 -18.60 -16.33
N GLY A 206 10.00 -17.80 -17.24
CA GLY A 206 11.14 -18.17 -18.06
C GLY A 206 10.84 -19.34 -19.02
N ALA A 207 11.86 -20.14 -19.37
CA ALA A 207 11.73 -21.15 -20.41
C ALA A 207 11.05 -22.45 -19.96
N GLU A 208 11.26 -22.89 -18.72
CA GLU A 208 10.89 -24.26 -18.28
C GLU A 208 9.98 -24.31 -17.03
N ASN A 209 9.89 -23.22 -16.28
CA ASN A 209 9.11 -23.23 -15.03
C ASN A 209 7.64 -22.88 -15.30
N THR A 210 6.81 -23.90 -15.36
CA THR A 210 5.35 -23.77 -15.49
C THR A 210 4.68 -24.22 -14.21
N GLN A 211 3.75 -23.39 -13.72
CA GLN A 211 3.01 -23.70 -12.50
C GLN A 211 1.56 -23.21 -12.56
N THR A 212 0.72 -23.80 -11.73
CA THR A 212 -0.68 -23.41 -11.58
C THR A 212 -0.84 -22.53 -10.33
N ILE A 213 -1.50 -21.38 -10.47
CA ILE A 213 -1.81 -20.46 -9.38
C ILE A 213 -3.30 -20.22 -9.28
N GLY A 214 -3.81 -20.02 -8.06
CA GLY A 214 -5.22 -19.71 -7.84
C GLY A 214 -5.59 -18.31 -8.32
N TYR A 215 -6.86 -18.12 -8.68
CA TYR A 215 -7.39 -16.83 -9.16
C TYR A 215 -7.14 -15.70 -8.16
N LYS A 216 -7.39 -15.91 -6.85
CA LYS A 216 -7.16 -14.90 -5.80
C LYS A 216 -5.71 -14.40 -5.79
N MET A 217 -4.73 -15.29 -5.93
CA MET A 217 -3.32 -14.89 -6.04
C MET A 217 -3.09 -14.09 -7.33
N ALA A 218 -3.59 -14.57 -8.46
CA ALA A 218 -3.42 -13.92 -9.75
C ALA A 218 -4.09 -12.55 -9.82
N SER A 219 -5.22 -12.33 -9.16
CA SER A 219 -5.89 -11.03 -9.09
C SER A 219 -5.13 -10.01 -8.23
N SER A 220 -4.32 -10.48 -7.27
CA SER A 220 -3.51 -9.64 -6.38
C SER A 220 -2.08 -9.39 -6.88
N ILE A 221 -1.72 -9.91 -8.06
CA ILE A 221 -0.46 -9.62 -8.75
C ILE A 221 -0.75 -8.66 -9.90
N LEU A 222 -0.20 -7.44 -9.84
CA LEU A 222 -0.34 -6.47 -10.90
C LEU A 222 0.89 -6.47 -11.81
N VAL A 223 0.65 -6.48 -13.11
CA VAL A 223 1.68 -6.61 -14.13
C VAL A 223 1.58 -5.52 -15.19
N GLU A 224 2.68 -5.32 -15.88
CA GLU A 224 2.84 -4.46 -17.04
C GLU A 224 3.18 -5.34 -18.26
N TYR A 225 2.59 -5.10 -19.42
CA TYR A 225 2.99 -5.77 -20.66
C TYR A 225 4.41 -5.41 -21.05
N ILE A 226 5.14 -6.38 -21.60
CA ILE A 226 6.48 -6.18 -22.14
C ILE A 226 6.32 -5.99 -23.66
N GLY A 227 6.69 -4.80 -24.17
CA GLY A 227 6.69 -4.52 -25.61
C GLY A 227 5.58 -3.58 -26.10
N GLU A 228 4.74 -3.04 -25.26
CA GLU A 228 3.94 -1.85 -25.59
C GLU A 228 4.78 -0.58 -25.35
N LEU A 229 5.24 -0.01 -26.43
CA LEU A 229 5.78 1.35 -26.52
C LEU A 229 4.68 2.31 -26.98
#